data_1b292b3b0e53a7e3c6cd4cbe2f1d0903
#
_entry.id   1b292b3b0e53a7e3c6cd4cbe2f1d0903
#
_cell.length_a   1.000
_cell.length_b   1.000
_cell.length_c   1.000
_cell.angle_alpha   90.00
_cell.angle_beta   90.00
_cell.angle_gamma   90.00
#
_symmetry.space_group_name_H-M   'P 1'
#
loop_
_entity.id
_entity.type
_entity.pdbx_description
1 polymer ?
#
loop_
_entity_poly.entity_id
_entity_poly.type
_entity_poly.pdbx_seq_one_letter_code
_entity_poly.pdbx_strand_id
1 'polypeptide(L)'
;KEAADSIKLESFKDLGFAKVDTNRELRQGMSEVIYGKSKTKEQIAGIVGAMLEEKEKTILITRMSREAADYVAQQYNLNYDELSQIGIIGDMPEKNGKGRIVVATGGTSDIPVAEEAARTAEVYGNEVVRLYDVGVAGMHRLMNHIDTIMNARVIIAIAGMEGALASVIGGMADCPVIAVPTSVGYGANFGGLSALLSMLNSCASGVSVVNIDNGFGAGYLASMINHM
;
A
#
# COMPACT_ATOMS: atom_id res chain seq x y z
N LYS A 1 24.14 -22.72 9.94
CA LYS A 1 23.44 -23.96 9.50
C LYS A 1 22.19 -24.18 10.39
N GLU A 2 22.32 -24.22 11.72
CA GLU A 2 21.19 -24.41 12.65
C GLU A 2 20.08 -23.33 12.52
N ALA A 3 20.43 -22.05 12.36
CA ALA A 3 19.47 -20.97 12.14
C ALA A 3 18.75 -21.09 10.79
N ALA A 4 19.41 -21.61 9.74
CA ALA A 4 18.78 -21.84 8.44
C ALA A 4 17.88 -23.10 8.43
N ASP A 5 18.16 -24.04 9.28
CA ASP A 5 17.37 -25.26 9.43
C ASP A 5 16.13 -25.04 10.32
N SER A 6 16.21 -24.17 11.34
CA SER A 6 15.04 -23.75 12.15
C SER A 6 14.05 -22.88 11.33
N ILE A 7 14.51 -22.10 10.38
CA ILE A 7 13.65 -21.34 9.45
C ILE A 7 12.88 -22.28 8.50
N LYS A 8 13.35 -23.51 8.26
CA LYS A 8 12.73 -24.46 7.33
C LYS A 8 11.66 -25.34 7.96
N LEU A 9 11.63 -25.52 9.28
CA LEU A 9 10.88 -26.61 9.91
C LEU A 9 9.51 -26.25 10.49
N GLU A 10 9.15 -24.97 10.70
CA GLU A 10 7.82 -24.56 11.20
C GLU A 10 7.42 -23.17 10.70
N SER A 11 7.43 -22.97 9.40
CA SER A 11 7.26 -21.62 8.83
C SER A 11 5.81 -21.24 8.49
N PHE A 12 4.84 -22.11 8.72
CA PHE A 12 3.42 -21.81 8.45
C PHE A 12 2.46 -22.66 9.29
N LYS A 13 1.27 -22.11 9.56
CA LYS A 13 0.13 -22.82 10.15
C LYS A 13 -0.83 -23.24 9.05
N ASP A 14 -1.08 -24.54 8.94
CA ASP A 14 -1.97 -25.09 7.91
C ASP A 14 -3.42 -25.11 8.44
N LEU A 15 -4.31 -24.36 7.78
CA LEU A 15 -5.74 -24.32 8.07
C LEU A 15 -6.56 -25.20 7.12
N GLY A 16 -5.92 -26.01 6.26
CA GLY A 16 -6.53 -26.81 5.23
C GLY A 16 -6.87 -26.04 3.96
N PHE A 17 -7.42 -24.84 4.09
CA PHE A 17 -7.74 -23.91 2.98
C PHE A 17 -6.70 -22.79 2.81
N ALA A 18 -5.86 -22.54 3.80
CA ALA A 18 -4.80 -21.54 3.76
C ALA A 18 -3.59 -21.99 4.58
N LYS A 19 -2.41 -21.52 4.20
CA LYS A 19 -1.17 -21.68 4.96
C LYS A 19 -0.71 -20.31 5.40
N VAL A 20 -0.82 -20.02 6.70
CA VAL A 20 -0.48 -18.72 7.28
C VAL A 20 1.02 -18.72 7.60
N ASP A 21 1.77 -17.77 7.05
CA ASP A 21 3.21 -17.62 7.26
C ASP A 21 3.48 -16.99 8.63
N THR A 22 3.90 -17.78 9.59
CA THR A 22 4.14 -17.34 10.99
C THR A 22 5.53 -16.73 11.20
N ASN A 23 6.42 -16.80 10.20
CA ASN A 23 7.81 -16.32 10.31
C ASN A 23 8.15 -15.16 9.36
N ARG A 24 7.15 -14.55 8.75
CA ARG A 24 7.37 -13.49 7.75
C ARG A 24 8.02 -12.25 8.35
N GLU A 25 7.63 -11.84 9.54
CA GLU A 25 8.22 -10.70 10.25
C GLU A 25 9.73 -10.90 10.49
N LEU A 26 10.15 -12.10 10.90
CA LEU A 26 11.57 -12.43 11.09
C LEU A 26 12.39 -12.42 9.79
N ARG A 27 11.75 -12.74 8.65
CA ARG A 27 12.44 -12.80 7.36
C ARG A 27 12.42 -11.50 6.59
N GLN A 28 11.34 -10.75 6.70
CA GLN A 28 11.07 -9.56 5.88
C GLN A 28 10.90 -8.27 6.70
N GLY A 29 10.94 -8.37 8.04
CA GLY A 29 10.75 -7.24 8.94
C GLY A 29 9.31 -6.72 8.99
N MET A 30 8.36 -7.44 8.42
CA MET A 30 6.95 -7.06 8.35
C MET A 30 6.06 -8.29 8.44
N SER A 31 4.98 -8.19 9.22
CA SER A 31 3.99 -9.26 9.40
C SER A 31 3.28 -9.66 8.10
N GLU A 32 2.68 -10.84 8.10
CA GLU A 32 1.85 -11.33 6.99
C GLU A 32 0.64 -10.42 6.76
N VAL A 33 0.21 -10.34 5.49
CA VAL A 33 -0.93 -9.54 5.05
C VAL A 33 -1.99 -10.43 4.42
N ILE A 34 -3.25 -10.24 4.83
CA ILE A 34 -4.37 -10.97 4.26
C ILE A 34 -4.84 -10.25 2.99
N TYR A 35 -4.68 -10.89 1.83
CA TYR A 35 -5.29 -10.42 0.59
C TYR A 35 -6.76 -10.88 0.55
N GLY A 36 -7.70 -9.97 0.82
CA GLY A 36 -9.11 -10.28 1.01
C GLY A 36 -9.89 -10.54 -0.29
N LYS A 37 -9.41 -10.03 -1.44
CA LYS A 37 -10.11 -10.22 -2.72
C LYS A 37 -10.24 -11.70 -3.04
N SER A 38 -11.44 -12.14 -3.37
CA SER A 38 -11.77 -13.54 -3.72
C SER A 38 -11.67 -14.55 -2.56
N LYS A 39 -11.45 -14.10 -1.31
CA LYS A 39 -11.63 -14.95 -0.13
C LYS A 39 -13.05 -14.83 0.41
N THR A 40 -13.58 -15.92 0.96
CA THR A 40 -14.85 -15.86 1.68
C THR A 40 -14.66 -15.18 3.03
N LYS A 41 -15.71 -14.65 3.60
CA LYS A 41 -15.69 -14.02 4.93
C LYS A 41 -15.22 -14.97 6.03
N GLU A 42 -15.60 -16.25 5.93
CA GLU A 42 -15.19 -17.31 6.85
C GLU A 42 -13.67 -17.60 6.73
N GLN A 43 -13.13 -17.60 5.51
CA GLN A 43 -11.71 -17.76 5.28
C GLN A 43 -10.90 -16.61 5.88
N ILE A 44 -11.36 -15.36 5.69
CA ILE A 44 -10.70 -14.19 6.27
C ILE A 44 -10.73 -14.28 7.80
N ALA A 45 -11.89 -14.55 8.40
CA ALA A 45 -12.02 -14.69 9.85
C ALA A 45 -11.14 -15.83 10.42
N GLY A 46 -11.06 -16.97 9.72
CA GLY A 46 -10.22 -18.09 10.13
C GLY A 46 -8.72 -17.76 10.08
N ILE A 47 -8.26 -17.02 9.05
CA ILE A 47 -6.87 -16.57 8.96
C ILE A 47 -6.56 -15.56 10.07
N VAL A 48 -7.46 -14.59 10.32
CA VAL A 48 -7.33 -13.63 11.43
C VAL A 48 -7.18 -14.36 12.76
N GLY A 49 -8.04 -15.35 13.05
CA GLY A 49 -7.95 -16.15 14.27
C GLY A 49 -6.60 -16.83 14.42
N ALA A 50 -6.10 -17.45 13.35
CA ALA A 50 -4.78 -18.09 13.35
C ALA A 50 -3.63 -17.12 13.62
N MET A 51 -3.66 -15.91 13.02
CA MET A 51 -2.65 -14.88 13.25
C MET A 51 -2.67 -14.34 14.68
N LEU A 52 -3.86 -14.17 15.27
CA LEU A 52 -4.01 -13.74 16.68
C LEU A 52 -3.48 -14.81 17.67
N GLU A 53 -3.68 -16.10 17.38
CA GLU A 53 -3.10 -17.20 18.17
C GLU A 53 -1.56 -17.17 18.16
N GLU A 54 -0.96 -16.76 17.04
CA GLU A 54 0.50 -16.54 16.90
C GLU A 54 0.96 -15.19 17.50
N LYS A 55 0.04 -14.45 18.16
CA LYS A 55 0.32 -13.18 18.86
C LYS A 55 0.71 -12.02 17.93
N GLU A 56 0.28 -12.06 16.67
CA GLU A 56 0.42 -10.90 15.80
C GLU A 56 -0.28 -9.68 16.41
N LYS A 57 0.46 -8.57 16.53
CA LYS A 57 -0.03 -7.36 17.19
C LYS A 57 -0.94 -6.53 16.31
N THR A 58 -0.66 -6.55 15.01
CA THR A 58 -1.41 -5.79 14.01
C THR A 58 -1.60 -6.67 12.78
N ILE A 59 -2.83 -6.83 12.35
CA ILE A 59 -3.19 -7.61 11.16
C ILE A 59 -3.76 -6.66 10.12
N LEU A 60 -3.14 -6.64 8.95
CA LEU A 60 -3.60 -5.88 7.79
C LEU A 60 -4.35 -6.79 6.81
N ILE A 61 -5.55 -6.37 6.43
CA ILE A 61 -6.37 -7.04 5.43
C ILE A 61 -6.59 -6.06 4.28
N THR A 62 -6.12 -6.38 3.09
CA THR A 62 -6.28 -5.54 1.90
C THR A 62 -7.42 -6.04 1.01
N ARG A 63 -8.07 -5.14 0.29
CA ARG A 63 -9.15 -5.44 -0.67
C ARG A 63 -10.27 -6.29 -0.04
N MET A 64 -10.62 -5.96 1.17
CA MET A 64 -11.67 -6.59 1.95
C MET A 64 -13.04 -6.06 1.51
N SER A 65 -13.98 -6.93 1.17
CA SER A 65 -15.34 -6.50 0.87
C SER A 65 -16.08 -6.02 2.12
N ARG A 66 -17.08 -5.17 1.96
CA ARG A 66 -17.93 -4.72 3.06
C ARG A 66 -18.60 -5.90 3.77
N GLU A 67 -19.12 -6.88 3.02
CA GLU A 67 -19.72 -8.08 3.61
C GLU A 67 -18.75 -8.84 4.52
N ALA A 68 -17.50 -9.00 4.06
CA ALA A 68 -16.47 -9.65 4.86
C ALA A 68 -16.10 -8.82 6.09
N ALA A 69 -16.05 -7.49 5.96
CA ALA A 69 -15.78 -6.60 7.08
C ALA A 69 -16.86 -6.69 8.15
N ASP A 70 -18.14 -6.65 7.76
CA ASP A 70 -19.27 -6.76 8.69
C ASP A 70 -19.26 -8.12 9.42
N TYR A 71 -18.86 -9.21 8.75
CA TYR A 71 -18.77 -10.54 9.37
C TYR A 71 -17.59 -10.64 10.35
N VAL A 72 -16.42 -10.13 9.96
CA VAL A 72 -15.21 -10.16 10.81
C VAL A 72 -15.38 -9.25 12.03
N ALA A 73 -16.04 -8.10 11.86
CA ALA A 73 -16.33 -7.16 12.96
C ALA A 73 -17.23 -7.74 14.06
N GLN A 74 -18.00 -8.79 13.78
CA GLN A 74 -18.79 -9.50 14.80
C GLN A 74 -17.91 -10.31 15.77
N GLN A 75 -16.70 -10.66 15.37
CA GLN A 75 -15.82 -11.56 16.11
C GLN A 75 -14.56 -10.84 16.63
N TYR A 76 -14.11 -9.79 15.93
CA TYR A 76 -12.87 -9.09 16.21
C TYR A 76 -13.06 -7.57 16.18
N ASN A 77 -12.24 -6.85 16.93
CA ASN A 77 -12.24 -5.37 16.88
C ASN A 77 -11.58 -4.89 15.58
N LEU A 78 -12.38 -4.80 14.53
CA LEU A 78 -11.94 -4.42 13.19
C LEU A 78 -12.11 -2.92 12.96
N ASN A 79 -11.03 -2.23 12.60
CA ASN A 79 -11.08 -0.90 11.99
C ASN A 79 -11.12 -1.07 10.47
N TYR A 80 -12.27 -0.81 9.85
CA TYR A 80 -12.47 -0.96 8.41
C TYR A 80 -12.66 0.38 7.73
N ASP A 81 -11.87 0.62 6.69
CA ASP A 81 -12.02 1.76 5.79
C ASP A 81 -12.60 1.29 4.44
N GLU A 82 -13.80 1.77 4.16
CA GLU A 82 -14.54 1.37 2.95
C GLU A 82 -13.89 1.89 1.67
N LEU A 83 -13.26 3.06 1.72
CA LEU A 83 -12.66 3.71 0.55
C LEU A 83 -11.44 2.94 0.04
N SER A 84 -10.55 2.55 0.92
CA SER A 84 -9.37 1.74 0.60
C SER A 84 -9.64 0.24 0.60
N GLN A 85 -10.80 -0.19 1.11
CA GLN A 85 -11.13 -1.59 1.40
C GLN A 85 -10.09 -2.26 2.32
N ILE A 86 -9.54 -1.51 3.26
CA ILE A 86 -8.58 -2.01 4.24
C ILE A 86 -9.28 -2.27 5.56
N GLY A 87 -9.01 -3.47 6.10
CA GLY A 87 -9.31 -3.84 7.48
C GLY A 87 -8.03 -3.91 8.32
N ILE A 88 -8.08 -3.37 9.53
CA ILE A 88 -6.97 -3.43 10.48
C ILE A 88 -7.50 -3.98 11.80
N ILE A 89 -6.82 -4.99 12.35
CA ILE A 89 -7.11 -5.55 13.67
C ILE A 89 -5.86 -5.38 14.53
N GLY A 90 -6.04 -4.95 15.77
CA GLY A 90 -4.95 -4.65 16.70
C GLY A 90 -4.58 -3.16 16.70
N ASP A 91 -3.48 -2.85 17.39
CA ASP A 91 -3.03 -1.48 17.61
C ASP A 91 -2.15 -0.99 16.44
N MET A 92 -2.30 0.29 16.12
CA MET A 92 -1.39 0.93 15.17
C MET A 92 -0.01 1.07 15.80
N PRO A 93 1.08 0.69 15.09
CA PRO A 93 2.42 0.81 15.62
C PRO A 93 2.85 2.26 15.79
N GLU A 94 3.85 2.48 16.64
CA GLU A 94 4.49 3.79 16.75
C GLU A 94 5.15 4.19 15.43
N LYS A 95 5.13 5.50 15.14
CA LYS A 95 5.79 6.04 13.94
C LYS A 95 7.29 6.04 14.16
N ASN A 96 7.99 5.15 13.49
CA ASN A 96 9.44 4.94 13.58
C ASN A 96 10.18 5.08 12.25
N GLY A 97 9.50 5.46 11.18
CA GLY A 97 10.11 5.80 9.89
C GLY A 97 11.01 7.05 9.99
N LYS A 98 12.08 7.10 9.19
CA LYS A 98 13.11 8.17 9.23
C LYS A 98 12.63 9.51 8.68
N GLY A 99 11.50 9.56 7.99
CA GLY A 99 10.92 10.78 7.43
C GLY A 99 9.47 10.59 7.04
N ARG A 100 8.96 11.49 6.21
CA ARG A 100 7.57 11.46 5.75
C ARG A 100 7.45 10.74 4.42
N ILE A 101 6.42 9.93 4.28
CA ILE A 101 5.95 9.41 3.01
C ILE A 101 4.85 10.34 2.50
N VAL A 102 5.02 10.88 1.30
CA VAL A 102 3.98 11.69 0.65
C VAL A 102 3.22 10.81 -0.33
N VAL A 103 1.89 10.81 -0.26
CA VAL A 103 1.00 10.11 -1.18
C VAL A 103 0.24 11.15 -2.00
N ALA A 104 0.53 11.23 -3.30
CA ALA A 104 -0.05 12.22 -4.21
C ALA A 104 -0.94 11.58 -5.26
N THR A 105 -2.13 12.15 -5.53
CA THR A 105 -3.02 11.67 -6.60
C THR A 105 -3.21 12.67 -7.73
N GLY A 106 -3.34 12.13 -8.96
CA GLY A 106 -3.71 12.92 -10.13
C GLY A 106 -5.13 13.49 -10.03
N GLY A 107 -6.09 12.66 -9.67
CA GLY A 107 -7.47 13.06 -9.48
C GLY A 107 -8.13 12.42 -8.26
N THR A 108 -9.37 12.82 -8.00
CA THR A 108 -10.17 12.27 -6.89
C THR A 108 -10.55 10.80 -7.11
N SER A 109 -10.64 10.35 -8.36
CA SER A 109 -10.91 8.94 -8.68
C SER A 109 -9.74 8.00 -8.34
N ASP A 110 -8.53 8.53 -8.14
CA ASP A 110 -7.35 7.76 -7.75
C ASP A 110 -7.27 7.56 -6.22
N ILE A 111 -8.09 8.27 -5.44
CA ILE A 111 -8.05 8.26 -3.97
C ILE A 111 -8.20 6.86 -3.35
N PRO A 112 -9.04 5.95 -3.85
CA PRO A 112 -9.12 4.61 -3.27
C PRO A 112 -7.78 3.86 -3.27
N VAL A 113 -7.01 3.94 -4.36
CA VAL A 113 -5.67 3.36 -4.48
C VAL A 113 -4.66 4.09 -3.58
N ALA A 114 -4.83 5.41 -3.46
CA ALA A 114 -3.98 6.23 -2.60
C ALA A 114 -4.20 5.93 -1.11
N GLU A 115 -5.45 5.73 -0.69
CA GLU A 115 -5.73 5.32 0.69
C GLU A 115 -5.25 3.90 0.98
N GLU A 116 -5.32 2.97 0.00
CA GLU A 116 -4.68 1.66 0.15
C GLU A 116 -3.18 1.81 0.42
N ALA A 117 -2.48 2.68 -0.32
CA ALA A 117 -1.05 2.94 -0.12
C ALA A 117 -0.77 3.64 1.22
N ALA A 118 -1.52 4.68 1.54
CA ALA A 118 -1.34 5.48 2.74
C ALA A 118 -1.55 4.65 4.01
N ARG A 119 -2.66 3.92 4.09
CA ARG A 119 -2.97 3.06 5.26
C ARG A 119 -1.99 1.90 5.39
N THR A 120 -1.56 1.32 4.27
CA THR A 120 -0.50 0.31 4.30
C THR A 120 0.77 0.88 4.92
N ALA A 121 1.23 2.05 4.48
CA ALA A 121 2.41 2.69 5.06
C ALA A 121 2.23 3.04 6.55
N GLU A 122 1.04 3.51 6.95
CA GLU A 122 0.72 3.82 8.36
C GLU A 122 0.77 2.58 9.26
N VAL A 123 0.24 1.44 8.79
CA VAL A 123 0.29 0.15 9.51
C VAL A 123 1.73 -0.32 9.73
N TYR A 124 2.65 0.11 8.89
CA TYR A 124 4.07 -0.17 9.05
C TYR A 124 4.86 0.95 9.74
N GLY A 125 4.19 1.80 10.55
CA GLY A 125 4.85 2.78 11.43
C GLY A 125 5.39 4.03 10.71
N ASN A 126 4.77 4.44 9.61
CA ASN A 126 5.21 5.64 8.89
C ASN A 126 4.30 6.85 9.14
N GLU A 127 4.89 8.04 9.11
CA GLU A 127 4.16 9.30 8.98
C GLU A 127 3.81 9.49 7.50
N VAL A 128 2.51 9.66 7.19
CA VAL A 128 2.01 9.81 5.83
C VAL A 128 1.35 11.17 5.65
N VAL A 129 1.73 11.88 4.59
CA VAL A 129 1.10 13.13 4.15
C VAL A 129 0.35 12.88 2.84
N ARG A 130 -0.93 13.24 2.82
CA ARG A 130 -1.83 13.06 1.67
C ARG A 130 -1.95 14.33 0.87
N LEU A 131 -1.61 14.29 -0.43
CA LEU A 131 -1.78 15.38 -1.40
C LEU A 131 -2.71 14.91 -2.52
N TYR A 132 -4.00 15.08 -2.31
CA TYR A 132 -5.00 14.59 -3.26
C TYR A 132 -5.41 15.65 -4.27
N ASP A 133 -5.77 15.18 -5.49
CA ASP A 133 -6.23 16.02 -6.59
C ASP A 133 -5.23 17.10 -7.01
N VAL A 134 -3.96 16.72 -7.15
CA VAL A 134 -2.86 17.60 -7.59
C VAL A 134 -2.40 17.28 -9.03
N GLY A 135 -3.33 16.83 -9.88
CA GLY A 135 -3.04 16.42 -11.25
C GLY A 135 -2.48 17.51 -12.14
N VAL A 136 -1.77 17.10 -13.18
CA VAL A 136 -1.03 17.97 -14.10
C VAL A 136 -1.92 18.93 -14.92
N ALA A 137 -3.20 18.63 -15.06
CA ALA A 137 -4.17 19.55 -15.69
C ALA A 137 -4.35 20.86 -14.91
N GLY A 138 -3.91 20.91 -13.66
CA GLY A 138 -3.92 22.10 -12.81
C GLY A 138 -2.63 22.21 -12.01
N MET A 139 -1.50 22.39 -12.68
CA MET A 139 -0.15 22.42 -12.08
C MET A 139 -0.01 23.33 -10.85
N HIS A 140 -0.77 24.43 -10.80
CA HIS A 140 -0.76 25.35 -9.64
C HIS A 140 -1.17 24.65 -8.34
N ARG A 141 -2.01 23.60 -8.39
CA ARG A 141 -2.40 22.81 -7.22
C ARG A 141 -1.20 22.06 -6.66
N LEU A 142 -0.42 21.40 -7.53
CA LEU A 142 0.81 20.71 -7.16
C LEU A 142 1.88 21.68 -6.62
N MET A 143 2.06 22.81 -7.33
CA MET A 143 3.07 23.83 -6.98
C MET A 143 2.83 24.47 -5.62
N ASN A 144 1.58 24.56 -5.14
CA ASN A 144 1.26 25.04 -3.80
C ASN A 144 1.78 24.11 -2.68
N HIS A 145 2.19 22.89 -3.03
CA HIS A 145 2.71 21.88 -2.10
C HIS A 145 4.18 21.54 -2.36
N ILE A 146 4.92 22.41 -3.05
CA ILE A 146 6.32 22.16 -3.42
C ILE A 146 7.19 21.87 -2.19
N ASP A 147 7.00 22.58 -1.10
CA ASP A 147 7.76 22.37 0.15
C ASP A 147 7.49 20.98 0.75
N THR A 148 6.27 20.46 0.64
CA THR A 148 5.92 19.11 1.09
C THR A 148 6.61 18.05 0.23
N ILE A 149 6.67 18.26 -1.07
CA ILE A 149 7.34 17.37 -2.03
C ILE A 149 8.85 17.35 -1.78
N MET A 150 9.47 18.53 -1.64
CA MET A 150 10.91 18.67 -1.44
C MET A 150 11.41 18.12 -0.07
N ASN A 151 10.52 18.06 0.94
CA ASN A 151 10.85 17.52 2.27
C ASN A 151 10.39 16.07 2.47
N ALA A 152 9.95 15.38 1.42
CA ALA A 152 9.56 13.99 1.49
C ALA A 152 10.77 13.06 1.55
N ARG A 153 10.68 11.95 2.29
CA ARG A 153 11.67 10.87 2.27
C ARG A 153 11.43 9.89 1.12
N VAL A 154 10.13 9.67 0.81
CA VAL A 154 9.66 8.85 -0.31
C VAL A 154 8.34 9.45 -0.79
N ILE A 155 8.09 9.45 -2.09
CA ILE A 155 6.82 9.88 -2.66
C ILE A 155 6.15 8.72 -3.39
N ILE A 156 4.86 8.54 -3.15
CA ILE A 156 4.01 7.64 -3.93
C ILE A 156 3.14 8.52 -4.83
N ALA A 157 3.37 8.46 -6.13
CA ALA A 157 2.65 9.23 -7.13
C ALA A 157 1.65 8.33 -7.87
N ILE A 158 0.36 8.59 -7.69
CA ILE A 158 -0.74 7.73 -8.13
C ILE A 158 -1.57 8.47 -9.17
N ALA A 159 -1.67 7.92 -10.36
CA ALA A 159 -2.41 8.55 -11.45
C ALA A 159 -2.92 7.55 -12.48
N GLY A 160 -4.13 7.78 -12.98
CA GLY A 160 -4.69 7.16 -14.16
C GLY A 160 -4.38 7.96 -15.42
N MET A 161 -5.25 7.86 -16.41
CA MET A 161 -5.11 8.51 -17.72
C MET A 161 -3.77 8.21 -18.40
N GLU A 162 -2.91 9.23 -18.57
CA GLU A 162 -1.56 9.13 -19.14
C GLU A 162 -0.45 9.03 -18.10
N GLY A 163 -0.78 9.09 -16.80
CA GLY A 163 0.18 8.89 -15.71
C GLY A 163 1.25 9.99 -15.56
N ALA A 164 1.06 11.18 -16.13
CA ALA A 164 2.08 12.22 -16.20
C ALA A 164 2.53 12.78 -14.84
N LEU A 165 1.68 12.70 -13.80
CA LEU A 165 1.99 13.20 -12.47
C LEU A 165 3.30 12.62 -11.92
N ALA A 166 3.56 11.33 -12.14
CA ALA A 166 4.76 10.66 -11.65
C ALA A 166 6.05 11.25 -12.24
N SER A 167 6.05 11.58 -13.54
CA SER A 167 7.20 12.21 -14.18
C SER A 167 7.41 13.63 -13.70
N VAL A 168 6.34 14.40 -13.49
CA VAL A 168 6.42 15.78 -13.00
C VAL A 168 6.97 15.81 -11.58
N ILE A 169 6.43 14.98 -10.69
CA ILE A 169 6.94 14.86 -9.30
C ILE A 169 8.39 14.36 -9.31
N GLY A 170 8.72 13.35 -10.13
CA GLY A 170 10.06 12.82 -10.22
C GLY A 170 11.10 13.81 -10.73
N GLY A 171 10.66 14.83 -11.51
CA GLY A 171 11.50 15.94 -11.95
C GLY A 171 11.74 17.03 -10.89
N MET A 172 10.96 17.04 -9.82
CA MET A 172 11.05 18.01 -8.72
C MET A 172 11.66 17.42 -7.44
N ALA A 173 11.40 16.16 -7.17
CA ALA A 173 11.81 15.51 -5.93
C ALA A 173 13.28 15.05 -5.98
N ASP A 174 13.97 15.16 -4.85
CA ASP A 174 15.32 14.61 -4.64
C ASP A 174 15.31 13.27 -3.89
N CYS A 175 14.15 12.64 -3.79
CA CYS A 175 13.93 11.36 -3.13
C CYS A 175 13.30 10.32 -4.09
N PRO A 176 13.31 9.02 -3.74
CA PRO A 176 12.66 7.99 -4.54
C PRO A 176 11.17 8.25 -4.75
N VAL A 177 10.72 8.09 -5.99
CA VAL A 177 9.30 8.20 -6.38
C VAL A 177 8.80 6.83 -6.82
N ILE A 178 7.76 6.35 -6.15
CA ILE A 178 7.05 5.12 -6.50
C ILE A 178 5.80 5.50 -7.28
N ALA A 179 5.79 5.21 -8.56
CA ALA A 179 4.67 5.49 -9.44
C ALA A 179 3.66 4.34 -9.44
N VAL A 180 2.40 4.68 -9.21
CA VAL A 180 1.28 3.74 -9.22
C VAL A 180 0.34 4.12 -10.34
N PRO A 181 0.34 3.39 -11.47
CA PRO A 181 -0.68 3.56 -12.48
C PRO A 181 -2.02 3.08 -11.94
N THR A 182 -3.10 3.78 -12.25
CA THR A 182 -4.46 3.32 -11.91
C THR A 182 -5.24 2.94 -13.15
N SER A 183 -6.26 2.10 -12.97
CA SER A 183 -7.22 1.74 -14.01
C SER A 183 -8.17 2.88 -14.37
N VAL A 184 -8.09 4.01 -13.67
CA VAL A 184 -8.90 5.21 -13.90
C VAL A 184 -8.61 5.79 -15.28
N GLY A 185 -9.65 5.90 -16.10
CA GLY A 185 -9.55 6.44 -17.45
C GLY A 185 -10.62 5.89 -18.37
N TYR A 186 -10.51 6.24 -19.65
CA TYR A 186 -11.44 5.80 -20.70
C TYR A 186 -10.72 5.65 -22.04
N GLY A 187 -11.40 5.09 -23.05
CA GLY A 187 -10.87 4.97 -24.41
C GLY A 187 -9.54 4.21 -24.47
N ALA A 188 -8.49 4.87 -24.95
CA ALA A 188 -7.15 4.29 -25.13
C ALA A 188 -6.38 4.08 -23.81
N ASN A 189 -7.00 4.27 -22.66
CA ASN A 189 -6.39 3.96 -21.36
C ASN A 189 -6.19 2.44 -21.14
N PHE A 190 -7.01 1.59 -21.79
CA PHE A 190 -6.95 0.13 -21.68
C PHE A 190 -6.81 -0.37 -20.20
N GLY A 191 -7.67 0.17 -19.30
CA GLY A 191 -7.65 -0.27 -17.88
C GLY A 191 -6.35 0.06 -17.15
N GLY A 192 -5.69 1.16 -17.48
CA GLY A 192 -4.46 1.63 -16.84
C GLY A 192 -3.17 1.29 -17.59
N LEU A 193 -3.24 0.56 -18.71
CA LEU A 193 -2.04 0.22 -19.48
C LEU A 193 -1.33 1.46 -20.03
N SER A 194 -2.07 2.49 -20.44
CA SER A 194 -1.51 3.76 -20.90
C SER A 194 -0.66 4.41 -19.79
N ALA A 195 -1.22 4.52 -18.60
CA ALA A 195 -0.50 5.07 -17.44
C ALA A 195 0.75 4.22 -17.10
N LEU A 196 0.61 2.89 -17.07
CA LEU A 196 1.73 1.98 -16.79
C LEU A 196 2.87 2.18 -17.79
N LEU A 197 2.59 2.17 -19.09
CA LEU A 197 3.62 2.34 -20.13
C LEU A 197 4.27 3.72 -20.08
N SER A 198 3.49 4.76 -19.83
CA SER A 198 4.00 6.12 -19.66
C SER A 198 4.94 6.22 -18.47
N MET A 199 4.55 5.69 -17.32
CA MET A 199 5.39 5.70 -16.10
C MET A 199 6.67 4.88 -16.26
N LEU A 200 6.61 3.70 -16.93
CA LEU A 200 7.79 2.88 -17.24
C LEU A 200 8.77 3.57 -18.20
N ASN A 201 8.28 4.47 -19.04
CA ASN A 201 9.09 5.26 -19.98
C ASN A 201 9.41 6.67 -19.46
N SER A 202 9.21 6.93 -18.17
CA SER A 202 9.53 8.22 -17.57
C SER A 202 11.02 8.53 -17.71
N CYS A 203 11.36 9.75 -18.18
CA CYS A 203 12.74 10.24 -18.22
C CYS A 203 13.22 10.79 -16.86
N ALA A 204 12.32 10.92 -15.87
CA ALA A 204 12.70 11.34 -14.53
C ALA A 204 13.43 10.20 -13.81
N SER A 205 14.70 10.43 -13.47
CA SER A 205 15.50 9.46 -12.73
C SER A 205 14.93 9.24 -11.32
N GLY A 206 15.01 8.00 -10.80
CA GLY A 206 14.50 7.70 -9.46
C GLY A 206 13.01 7.33 -9.41
N VAL A 207 12.30 7.31 -10.53
CA VAL A 207 10.94 6.81 -10.64
C VAL A 207 10.96 5.28 -10.79
N SER A 208 10.31 4.58 -9.86
CA SER A 208 10.08 3.14 -9.90
C SER A 208 8.59 2.87 -10.02
N VAL A 209 8.18 1.88 -10.82
CA VAL A 209 6.78 1.64 -11.12
C VAL A 209 6.30 0.33 -10.51
N VAL A 210 5.15 0.35 -9.85
CA VAL A 210 4.45 -0.86 -9.41
C VAL A 210 3.32 -1.22 -10.38
N ASN A 211 2.64 -2.34 -10.15
CA ASN A 211 1.54 -2.77 -11.00
C ASN A 211 0.33 -1.83 -10.92
N ILE A 212 -0.58 -1.93 -11.88
CA ILE A 212 -1.83 -1.17 -11.95
C ILE A 212 -2.65 -1.42 -10.68
N ASP A 213 -3.20 -0.35 -10.09
CA ASP A 213 -4.01 -0.34 -8.86
C ASP A 213 -3.31 -0.99 -7.64
N ASN A 214 -1.99 -1.06 -7.61
CA ASN A 214 -1.25 -1.69 -6.52
C ASN A 214 -0.82 -0.67 -5.45
N GLY A 215 -1.80 -0.09 -4.76
CA GLY A 215 -1.56 0.83 -3.64
C GLY A 215 -0.83 0.13 -2.49
N PHE A 216 -1.22 -1.10 -2.16
CA PHE A 216 -0.55 -1.91 -1.14
C PHE A 216 0.95 -2.06 -1.43
N GLY A 217 1.31 -2.51 -2.63
CA GLY A 217 2.72 -2.72 -2.99
C GLY A 217 3.54 -1.43 -2.92
N ALA A 218 2.95 -0.29 -3.29
CA ALA A 218 3.61 1.01 -3.18
C ALA A 218 3.81 1.44 -1.72
N GLY A 219 2.79 1.30 -0.88
CA GLY A 219 2.87 1.61 0.55
C GLY A 219 3.90 0.73 1.27
N TYR A 220 3.93 -0.55 0.95
CA TYR A 220 4.90 -1.51 1.47
C TYR A 220 6.34 -1.13 1.08
N LEU A 221 6.59 -0.89 -0.22
CA LEU A 221 7.91 -0.50 -0.72
C LEU A 221 8.37 0.84 -0.15
N ALA A 222 7.48 1.83 -0.08
CA ALA A 222 7.78 3.12 0.53
C ALA A 222 8.16 2.97 2.01
N SER A 223 7.46 2.10 2.74
CA SER A 223 7.79 1.80 4.13
C SER A 223 9.18 1.18 4.26
N MET A 224 9.54 0.19 3.43
CA MET A 224 10.89 -0.39 3.44
C MET A 224 11.96 0.69 3.24
N ILE A 225 11.80 1.56 2.23
CA ILE A 225 12.77 2.64 1.95
C ILE A 225 12.86 3.63 3.12
N ASN A 226 11.72 3.95 3.76
CA ASN A 226 11.68 4.93 4.85
C ASN A 226 12.31 4.41 6.16
N HIS A 227 12.46 3.09 6.32
CA HIS A 227 13.15 2.48 7.46
C HIS A 227 14.64 2.21 7.22
N MET A 228 15.10 2.20 5.94
CA MET A 228 16.52 2.12 5.59
C MET A 228 17.26 3.42 5.93
#